data_db67bae952527538d976d7a3fb7361a3
#
_entry.id   db67bae952527538d976d7a3fb7361a3
#
_cell.length_a   1.000
_cell.length_b   1.000
_cell.length_c   1.000
_cell.angle_alpha   90.00
_cell.angle_beta   90.00
_cell.angle_gamma   90.00
#
_symmetry.space_group_name_H-M   'P 1'
#
loop_
_entity.id
_entity.type
_entity.pdbx_description
1 polymer ?
#
loop_
_entity_poly.entity_id
_entity_poly.type
_entity_poly.pdbx_seq_one_letter_code
_entity_poly.pdbx_strand_id
1 'polypeptide(L)'
;MKCIYILDDHPIITEGIAQLLANNQQYQITTGHHDSELYNYLNDHTPDLLIIDYEIQDKTALDVITYLQKKGMNIPQLIYTMHTEFWIIKLLIKAEVAGIVTKNDKIEEIEKAIHNILHEGNKYYSPTALNVVLSIMGDHSTEKSIVYTPSPRENEIIQMLSCGLTSDEIAHKLNLSKNTIDTMRKNILLKSGATNVSHLMRIAFLKGWITE
;
A
#
# COMPACT_ATOMS: atom_id res chain seq x y z
N MET A 1 -10.61 14.93 22.39
CA MET A 1 -11.00 13.65 21.77
C MET A 1 -10.26 13.60 20.43
N LYS A 2 -9.54 12.54 20.12
CA LYS A 2 -8.78 12.40 18.87
C LYS A 2 -9.65 11.79 17.77
N CYS A 3 -9.61 12.36 16.57
CA CYS A 3 -10.41 11.90 15.44
C CYS A 3 -9.58 10.93 14.59
N ILE A 4 -10.08 9.71 14.39
CA ILE A 4 -9.46 8.67 13.58
C ILE A 4 -10.39 8.36 12.40
N TYR A 5 -9.86 8.40 11.18
CA TYR A 5 -10.58 7.95 10.00
C TYR A 5 -10.01 6.60 9.54
N ILE A 6 -10.87 5.63 9.30
CA ILE A 6 -10.51 4.28 8.85
C ILE A 6 -10.99 4.11 7.41
N LEU A 7 -10.09 3.79 6.49
CA LEU A 7 -10.35 3.55 5.08
C LEU A 7 -9.96 2.13 4.70
N ASP A 8 -10.94 1.28 4.46
CA ASP A 8 -10.77 -0.11 3.99
C ASP A 8 -12.03 -0.50 3.20
N ASP A 9 -11.89 -1.06 2.01
CA ASP A 9 -13.02 -1.45 1.17
C ASP A 9 -13.76 -2.71 1.67
N HIS A 10 -13.28 -3.32 2.77
CA HIS A 10 -13.92 -4.42 3.48
C HIS A 10 -14.65 -3.93 4.73
N PRO A 11 -16.01 -3.81 4.73
CA PRO A 11 -16.78 -3.28 5.87
C PRO A 11 -16.50 -4.00 7.18
N ILE A 12 -16.32 -5.32 7.17
CA ILE A 12 -16.04 -6.11 8.37
C ILE A 12 -14.75 -5.68 9.07
N ILE A 13 -13.77 -5.19 8.32
CA ILE A 13 -12.50 -4.70 8.87
C ILE A 13 -12.72 -3.35 9.55
N THR A 14 -13.38 -2.41 8.87
CA THR A 14 -13.65 -1.08 9.43
C THR A 14 -14.54 -1.17 10.67
N GLU A 15 -15.59 -2.01 10.66
CA GLU A 15 -16.46 -2.26 11.79
C GLU A 15 -15.69 -2.92 12.95
N GLY A 16 -14.84 -3.93 12.65
CA GLY A 16 -14.02 -4.61 13.66
C GLY A 16 -13.07 -3.66 14.38
N ILE A 17 -12.36 -2.80 13.65
CA ILE A 17 -11.47 -1.80 14.24
C ILE A 17 -12.26 -0.74 15.00
N ALA A 18 -13.38 -0.27 14.45
CA ALA A 18 -14.24 0.70 15.13
C ALA A 18 -14.78 0.14 16.46
N GLN A 19 -15.18 -1.12 16.49
CA GLN A 19 -15.65 -1.79 17.71
C GLN A 19 -14.51 -1.99 18.72
N LEU A 20 -13.33 -2.37 18.28
CA LEU A 20 -12.13 -2.48 19.14
C LEU A 20 -11.88 -1.15 19.87
N LEU A 21 -11.97 -0.04 19.15
CA LEU A 21 -11.68 1.29 19.66
C LEU A 21 -12.88 1.95 20.40
N ALA A 22 -14.10 1.44 20.26
CA ALA A 22 -15.31 2.02 20.84
C ALA A 22 -15.29 2.13 22.37
N ASN A 23 -14.57 1.24 23.05
CA ASN A 23 -14.43 1.28 24.51
C ASN A 23 -13.50 2.41 24.99
N ASN A 24 -12.76 3.04 24.10
CA ASN A 24 -11.85 4.13 24.43
C ASN A 24 -12.53 5.47 24.12
N GLN A 25 -13.08 6.15 25.14
CA GLN A 25 -13.73 7.45 25.02
C GLN A 25 -12.82 8.58 24.53
N GLN A 26 -11.53 8.32 24.33
CA GLN A 26 -10.58 9.30 23.81
C GLN A 26 -10.64 9.45 22.28
N TYR A 27 -11.25 8.49 21.57
CA TYR A 27 -11.28 8.45 20.11
C TYR A 27 -12.69 8.67 19.56
N GLN A 28 -12.78 9.45 18.49
CA GLN A 28 -13.94 9.56 17.63
C GLN A 28 -13.58 8.87 16.31
N ILE A 29 -14.35 7.86 15.92
CA ILE A 29 -14.07 7.03 14.76
C ILE A 29 -15.03 7.39 13.63
N THR A 30 -14.47 7.57 12.44
CA THR A 30 -15.21 7.68 11.18
C THR A 30 -14.67 6.62 10.22
N THR A 31 -15.53 5.95 9.49
CA THR A 31 -15.17 4.90 8.53
C THR A 31 -15.56 5.30 7.12
N GLY A 32 -14.82 4.83 6.14
CA GLY A 32 -15.13 4.93 4.72
C GLY A 32 -14.64 3.70 3.98
N HIS A 33 -15.27 3.42 2.82
CA HIS A 33 -14.98 2.23 2.00
C HIS A 33 -14.43 2.59 0.63
N HIS A 34 -14.49 3.88 0.29
CA HIS A 34 -13.99 4.42 -0.97
C HIS A 34 -13.10 5.64 -0.72
N ASP A 35 -12.07 5.82 -1.53
CA ASP A 35 -11.21 7.00 -1.45
C ASP A 35 -11.98 8.31 -1.63
N SER A 36 -13.04 8.32 -2.45
CA SER A 36 -13.92 9.48 -2.64
C SER A 36 -14.63 9.91 -1.36
N GLU A 37 -14.99 8.97 -0.48
CA GLU A 37 -15.59 9.28 0.82
C GLU A 37 -14.58 9.98 1.72
N LEU A 38 -13.34 9.47 1.77
CA LEU A 38 -12.25 10.13 2.48
C LEU A 38 -12.00 11.55 1.93
N TYR A 39 -11.92 11.70 0.60
CA TYR A 39 -11.64 13.02 0.01
C TYR A 39 -12.77 14.02 0.29
N ASN A 40 -14.03 13.58 0.29
CA ASN A 40 -15.16 14.41 0.69
C ASN A 40 -15.09 14.79 2.17
N TYR A 41 -14.76 13.84 3.05
CA TYR A 41 -14.60 14.11 4.47
C TYR A 41 -13.49 15.14 4.74
N LEU A 42 -12.38 15.05 4.02
CA LEU A 42 -11.22 15.94 4.17
C LEU A 42 -11.49 17.39 3.71
N ASN A 43 -12.60 17.68 3.01
CA ASN A 43 -12.95 19.05 2.66
C ASN A 43 -13.34 19.88 3.91
N ASP A 44 -13.97 19.25 4.90
CA ASP A 44 -14.52 19.93 6.07
C ASP A 44 -13.87 19.49 7.40
N HIS A 45 -13.10 18.39 7.37
CA HIS A 45 -12.52 17.77 8.56
C HIS A 45 -11.06 17.41 8.36
N THR A 46 -10.30 17.43 9.45
CA THR A 46 -8.91 16.95 9.46
C THR A 46 -8.78 15.94 10.60
N PRO A 47 -8.67 14.64 10.32
CA PRO A 47 -8.47 13.63 11.35
C PRO A 47 -7.05 13.73 11.92
N ASP A 48 -6.90 13.30 13.19
CA ASP A 48 -5.59 13.19 13.84
C ASP A 48 -4.78 11.99 13.33
N LEU A 49 -5.46 10.97 12.77
CA LEU A 49 -4.86 9.76 12.22
C LEU A 49 -5.73 9.19 11.10
N LEU A 50 -5.10 8.74 10.03
CA LEU A 50 -5.72 7.88 9.02
C LEU A 50 -5.23 6.45 9.20
N ILE A 51 -6.15 5.49 9.35
CA ILE A 51 -5.86 4.06 9.23
C ILE A 51 -6.31 3.66 7.82
N ILE A 52 -5.39 3.14 7.01
CA ILE A 52 -5.64 2.92 5.58
C ILE A 52 -5.20 1.50 5.20
N ASP A 53 -6.07 0.73 4.52
CA ASP A 53 -5.60 -0.47 3.84
C ASP A 53 -4.65 -0.10 2.69
N TYR A 54 -3.69 -0.96 2.41
CA TYR A 54 -2.78 -0.73 1.28
C TYR A 54 -3.51 -0.80 -0.07
N GLU A 55 -4.42 -1.74 -0.26
CA GLU A 55 -5.25 -1.86 -1.46
C GLU A 55 -6.67 -1.36 -1.18
N ILE A 56 -7.11 -0.36 -1.92
CA ILE A 56 -8.44 0.23 -1.83
C ILE A 56 -9.02 0.19 -3.25
N GLN A 57 -9.73 -0.87 -3.58
CA GLN A 57 -10.30 -1.10 -4.92
C GLN A 57 -9.21 -1.07 -6.02
N ASP A 58 -9.23 -0.06 -6.88
CA ASP A 58 -8.27 0.14 -7.98
C ASP A 58 -7.09 1.06 -7.60
N LYS A 59 -7.03 1.52 -6.35
CA LYS A 59 -6.00 2.41 -5.80
C LYS A 59 -5.21 1.77 -4.67
N THR A 60 -4.17 2.45 -4.27
CA THR A 60 -3.33 2.05 -3.14
C THR A 60 -3.23 3.18 -2.10
N ALA A 61 -2.81 2.84 -0.89
CA ALA A 61 -2.51 3.83 0.15
C ALA A 61 -1.52 4.92 -0.35
N LEU A 62 -0.60 4.58 -1.27
CA LEU A 62 0.34 5.55 -1.85
C LEU A 62 -0.36 6.61 -2.70
N ASP A 63 -1.49 6.29 -3.33
CA ASP A 63 -2.29 7.24 -4.08
C ASP A 63 -2.96 8.24 -3.13
N VAL A 64 -3.47 7.76 -1.99
CA VAL A 64 -4.02 8.60 -0.90
C VAL A 64 -2.95 9.50 -0.30
N ILE A 65 -1.77 8.95 0.02
CA ILE A 65 -0.64 9.71 0.56
C ILE A 65 -0.22 10.81 -0.42
N THR A 66 -0.13 10.48 -1.71
CA THR A 66 0.19 11.46 -2.76
C THR A 66 -0.86 12.57 -2.85
N TYR A 67 -2.14 12.25 -2.70
CA TYR A 67 -3.20 13.24 -2.64
C TYR A 67 -3.04 14.18 -1.44
N LEU A 68 -2.81 13.64 -0.25
CA LEU A 68 -2.59 14.43 0.97
C LEU A 68 -1.40 15.39 0.83
N GLN A 69 -0.28 14.90 0.29
CA GLN A 69 0.91 15.70 0.04
C GLN A 69 0.63 16.86 -0.94
N LYS A 70 -0.09 16.59 -2.03
CA LYS A 70 -0.49 17.64 -3.00
C LYS A 70 -1.40 18.69 -2.39
N LYS A 71 -2.21 18.31 -1.40
CA LYS A 71 -3.08 19.22 -0.66
C LYS A 71 -2.39 19.93 0.51
N GLY A 72 -1.12 19.60 0.80
CA GLY A 72 -0.38 20.14 1.93
C GLY A 72 -0.91 19.66 3.29
N MET A 73 -1.62 18.53 3.31
CA MET A 73 -2.18 17.95 4.54
C MET A 73 -1.17 17.01 5.18
N ASN A 74 -0.71 17.37 6.38
CA ASN A 74 0.23 16.56 7.16
C ASN A 74 -0.53 15.74 8.22
N ILE A 75 -1.23 14.71 7.78
CA ILE A 75 -1.99 13.80 8.64
C ILE A 75 -1.19 12.50 8.76
N PRO A 76 -0.90 11.97 9.97
CA PRO A 76 -0.23 10.69 10.13
C PRO A 76 -1.04 9.55 9.51
N GLN A 77 -0.35 8.61 8.82
CA GLN A 77 -0.98 7.44 8.22
C GLN A 77 -0.47 6.17 8.91
N LEU A 78 -1.39 5.32 9.37
CA LEU A 78 -1.16 3.95 9.80
C LEU A 78 -1.66 3.02 8.70
N ILE A 79 -0.76 2.26 8.10
CA ILE A 79 -1.14 1.30 7.06
C ILE A 79 -1.47 -0.03 7.73
N TYR A 80 -2.69 -0.53 7.49
CA TYR A 80 -3.18 -1.81 7.99
C TYR A 80 -3.42 -2.75 6.81
N THR A 81 -2.53 -3.72 6.58
CA THR A 81 -2.48 -4.44 5.32
C THR A 81 -2.16 -5.93 5.46
N MET A 82 -2.62 -6.75 4.49
CA MET A 82 -2.14 -8.14 4.32
C MET A 82 -0.75 -8.21 3.70
N HIS A 83 -0.29 -7.13 3.07
CA HIS A 83 0.96 -7.10 2.32
C HIS A 83 2.18 -7.03 3.24
N THR A 84 3.09 -7.99 3.08
CA THR A 84 4.37 -8.08 3.79
C THR A 84 5.56 -8.11 2.83
N GLU A 85 5.29 -7.89 1.54
CA GLU A 85 6.32 -7.90 0.52
C GLU A 85 7.33 -6.77 0.76
N PHE A 86 8.61 -7.13 0.70
CA PHE A 86 9.73 -6.22 0.91
C PHE A 86 9.60 -4.89 0.13
N TRP A 87 9.20 -4.96 -1.13
CA TRP A 87 9.09 -3.79 -1.98
C TRP A 87 7.93 -2.85 -1.58
N ILE A 88 6.80 -3.40 -1.09
CA ILE A 88 5.69 -2.60 -0.56
C ILE A 88 6.12 -1.89 0.74
N ILE A 89 6.67 -2.64 1.68
CA ILE A 89 7.14 -2.07 2.96
C ILE A 89 8.20 -0.99 2.70
N LYS A 90 9.13 -1.23 1.77
CA LYS A 90 10.14 -0.24 1.37
C LYS A 90 9.53 1.05 0.81
N LEU A 91 8.47 0.95 -0.01
CA LEU A 91 7.75 2.12 -0.53
C LEU A 91 7.03 2.89 0.58
N LEU A 92 6.38 2.20 1.51
CA LEU A 92 5.70 2.80 2.65
C LEU A 92 6.67 3.53 3.59
N ILE A 93 7.85 2.92 3.85
CA ILE A 93 8.91 3.58 4.62
C ILE A 93 9.39 4.86 3.90
N LYS A 94 9.60 4.78 2.57
CA LYS A 94 10.01 5.94 1.75
C LYS A 94 8.94 7.03 1.71
N ALA A 95 7.67 6.65 1.79
CA ALA A 95 6.54 7.58 1.89
C ALA A 95 6.37 8.19 3.29
N GLU A 96 7.25 7.80 4.24
CA GLU A 96 7.31 8.30 5.61
C GLU A 96 6.03 8.07 6.42
N VAL A 97 5.29 6.98 6.15
CA VAL A 97 4.10 6.63 6.94
C VAL A 97 4.41 6.56 8.44
N ALA A 98 3.42 6.89 9.26
CA ALA A 98 3.57 6.91 10.72
C ALA A 98 3.59 5.49 11.31
N GLY A 99 3.01 4.50 10.62
CA GLY A 99 3.08 3.12 11.08
C GLY A 99 2.64 2.11 10.03
N ILE A 100 3.02 0.85 10.27
CA ILE A 100 2.60 -0.30 9.47
C ILE A 100 2.22 -1.43 10.42
N VAL A 101 0.98 -1.90 10.32
CA VAL A 101 0.48 -3.08 11.03
C VAL A 101 -0.01 -4.08 9.99
N THR A 102 0.43 -5.33 10.08
CA THR A 102 -0.05 -6.35 9.15
C THR A 102 -1.32 -7.00 9.67
N LYS A 103 -2.26 -7.33 8.77
CA LYS A 103 -3.50 -8.04 9.10
C LYS A 103 -3.24 -9.48 9.59
N ASN A 104 -1.99 -9.96 9.50
CA ASN A 104 -1.54 -11.25 10.04
C ASN A 104 -1.10 -11.18 11.51
N ASP A 105 -0.83 -9.97 12.01
CA ASP A 105 -0.52 -9.76 13.41
C ASP A 105 -1.80 -9.72 14.26
N LYS A 106 -1.65 -9.71 15.57
CA LYS A 106 -2.80 -9.62 16.47
C LYS A 106 -3.46 -8.27 16.35
N ILE A 107 -4.80 -8.23 16.47
CA ILE A 107 -5.57 -7.00 16.32
C ILE A 107 -5.19 -5.92 17.35
N GLU A 108 -4.71 -6.32 18.52
CA GLU A 108 -4.23 -5.42 19.57
C GLU A 108 -3.00 -4.60 19.14
N GLU A 109 -2.32 -4.99 18.06
CA GLU A 109 -1.22 -4.20 17.49
C GLU A 109 -1.72 -2.86 16.91
N ILE A 110 -3.00 -2.79 16.52
CA ILE A 110 -3.62 -1.53 16.08
C ILE A 110 -3.70 -0.53 17.25
N GLU A 111 -4.14 -0.98 18.43
CA GLU A 111 -4.22 -0.11 19.63
C GLU A 111 -2.84 0.41 20.02
N LYS A 112 -1.83 -0.46 20.01
CA LYS A 112 -0.44 -0.07 20.28
C LYS A 112 0.07 0.95 19.26
N ALA A 113 -0.23 0.73 17.97
CA ALA A 113 0.17 1.64 16.90
C ALA A 113 -0.48 3.02 17.09
N ILE A 114 -1.79 3.06 17.34
CA ILE A 114 -2.52 4.31 17.59
C ILE A 114 -1.93 5.05 18.79
N HIS A 115 -1.67 4.33 19.90
CA HIS A 115 -1.08 4.93 21.11
C HIS A 115 0.29 5.55 20.80
N ASN A 116 1.19 4.80 20.18
CA ASN A 116 2.53 5.28 19.84
C ASN A 116 2.48 6.49 18.90
N ILE A 117 1.61 6.45 17.88
CA ILE A 117 1.54 7.53 16.89
C ILE A 117 0.91 8.79 17.49
N LEU A 118 -0.24 8.66 18.18
CA LEU A 118 -1.02 9.81 18.63
C LEU A 118 -0.56 10.42 19.96
N HIS A 119 0.05 9.63 20.85
CA HIS A 119 0.42 10.08 22.19
C HIS A 119 1.92 10.20 22.39
N GLU A 120 2.72 9.37 21.72
CA GLU A 120 4.18 9.41 21.85
C GLU A 120 4.88 10.10 20.67
N GLY A 121 4.16 10.29 19.56
CA GLY A 121 4.72 10.86 18.32
C GLY A 121 5.76 9.95 17.64
N ASN A 122 5.76 8.67 17.97
CA ASN A 122 6.72 7.68 17.46
C ASN A 122 6.12 6.91 16.28
N LYS A 123 6.99 6.48 15.35
CA LYS A 123 6.60 5.51 14.33
C LYS A 123 6.37 4.13 14.96
N TYR A 124 5.42 3.38 14.39
CA TYR A 124 5.12 2.02 14.85
C TYR A 124 5.15 1.00 13.73
N TYR A 125 5.80 -0.11 13.98
CA TYR A 125 5.80 -1.27 13.08
C TYR A 125 5.43 -2.51 13.88
N SER A 126 4.38 -3.23 13.46
CA SER A 126 4.00 -4.50 14.09
C SER A 126 5.12 -5.55 13.95
N PRO A 127 5.14 -6.62 14.75
CA PRO A 127 6.23 -7.60 14.74
C PRO A 127 6.55 -8.14 13.33
N THR A 128 5.54 -8.46 12.55
CA THR A 128 5.74 -8.95 11.17
C THR A 128 6.31 -7.85 10.27
N ALA A 129 5.77 -6.63 10.33
CA ALA A 129 6.28 -5.49 9.56
C ALA A 129 7.72 -5.13 9.98
N LEU A 130 8.01 -5.14 11.28
CA LEU A 130 9.33 -4.80 11.82
C LEU A 130 10.44 -5.73 11.30
N ASN A 131 10.17 -7.03 11.19
CA ASN A 131 11.13 -7.98 10.61
C ASN A 131 11.54 -7.59 9.19
N VAL A 132 10.58 -7.14 8.37
CA VAL A 132 10.86 -6.66 7.01
C VAL A 132 11.61 -5.33 7.05
N VAL A 133 11.19 -4.38 7.92
CA VAL A 133 11.86 -3.08 8.10
C VAL A 133 13.33 -3.28 8.49
N LEU A 134 13.61 -4.15 9.45
CA LEU A 134 14.98 -4.45 9.89
C LEU A 134 15.81 -5.06 8.74
N SER A 135 15.22 -5.92 7.91
CA SER A 135 15.91 -6.44 6.73
C SER A 135 16.25 -5.34 5.70
N ILE A 136 15.37 -4.33 5.57
CA ILE A 136 15.62 -3.16 4.72
C ILE A 136 16.76 -2.29 5.29
N MET A 137 16.77 -2.08 6.60
CA MET A 137 17.75 -1.21 7.29
C MET A 137 19.11 -1.89 7.50
N GLY A 138 19.14 -3.22 7.68
CA GLY A 138 20.38 -3.99 7.85
C GLY A 138 21.20 -4.15 6.57
N ASP A 139 20.62 -3.86 5.42
CA ASP A 139 21.22 -4.01 4.10
C ASP A 139 22.05 -2.79 3.66
N HIS A 140 22.74 -2.11 4.62
CA HIS A 140 23.72 -1.05 4.32
C HIS A 140 25.03 -1.54 3.71
N SER A 141 25.21 -2.84 3.53
CA SER A 141 26.39 -3.41 2.86
C SER A 141 25.94 -4.37 1.77
N THR A 142 25.98 -3.88 0.59
CA THR A 142 25.67 -4.47 -0.72
C THR A 142 24.26 -4.15 -1.20
N GLU A 143 24.19 -3.47 -2.34
CA GLU A 143 23.10 -3.53 -3.30
C GLU A 143 22.87 -4.98 -3.80
N LYS A 144 22.60 -5.90 -2.89
CA LYS A 144 21.82 -7.06 -3.22
C LYS A 144 20.38 -6.57 -3.24
N SER A 145 20.04 -5.81 -4.29
CA SER A 145 18.68 -5.77 -4.79
C SER A 145 18.16 -7.19 -4.65
N ILE A 146 17.12 -7.40 -3.82
CA ILE A 146 16.26 -8.58 -4.03
C ILE A 146 15.84 -8.40 -5.48
N VAL A 147 16.49 -9.17 -6.35
CA VAL A 147 16.27 -9.06 -7.78
C VAL A 147 14.84 -9.50 -7.99
N TYR A 148 13.95 -8.52 -8.19
CA TYR A 148 12.57 -8.83 -8.55
C TYR A 148 12.63 -9.82 -9.70
N THR A 149 12.09 -11.00 -9.48
CA THR A 149 11.89 -12.02 -10.50
C THR A 149 10.38 -12.12 -10.71
N PRO A 150 9.89 -11.81 -11.90
CA PRO A 150 8.46 -11.89 -12.16
C PRO A 150 7.93 -13.30 -11.88
N SER A 151 6.78 -13.39 -11.24
CA SER A 151 6.02 -14.65 -11.18
C SER A 151 5.66 -15.12 -12.60
N PRO A 152 5.30 -16.39 -12.82
CA PRO A 152 4.89 -16.84 -14.14
C PRO A 152 3.79 -15.97 -14.76
N ARG A 153 2.83 -15.53 -13.95
CA ARG A 153 1.71 -14.69 -14.40
C ARG A 153 2.15 -13.28 -14.75
N GLU A 154 3.06 -12.69 -13.96
CA GLU A 154 3.63 -11.37 -14.25
C GLU A 154 4.51 -11.41 -15.50
N ASN A 155 5.29 -12.48 -15.67
CA ASN A 155 6.11 -12.66 -16.86
C ASN A 155 5.28 -12.77 -18.14
N GLU A 156 4.14 -13.48 -18.07
CA GLU A 156 3.18 -13.57 -19.18
C GLU A 156 2.66 -12.19 -19.60
N ILE A 157 2.33 -11.33 -18.63
CA ILE A 157 1.92 -9.95 -18.90
C ILE A 157 3.07 -9.12 -19.47
N ILE A 158 4.29 -9.26 -18.94
CA ILE A 158 5.48 -8.56 -19.44
C ILE A 158 5.72 -8.94 -20.91
N GLN A 159 5.62 -10.21 -21.26
CA GLN A 159 5.76 -10.66 -22.65
C GLN A 159 4.67 -10.08 -23.57
N MET A 160 3.41 -10.04 -23.11
CA MET A 160 2.34 -9.42 -23.90
C MET A 160 2.56 -7.92 -24.08
N LEU A 161 3.06 -7.23 -23.04
CA LEU A 161 3.44 -5.81 -23.13
C LEU A 161 4.60 -5.59 -24.10
N SER A 162 5.58 -6.49 -24.18
CA SER A 162 6.70 -6.40 -25.12
C SER A 162 6.24 -6.55 -26.57
N CYS A 163 5.14 -7.31 -26.79
CA CYS A 163 4.48 -7.39 -28.11
C CYS A 163 3.56 -6.18 -28.41
N GLY A 164 3.55 -5.15 -27.56
CA GLY A 164 2.77 -3.94 -27.75
C GLY A 164 1.28 -4.05 -27.42
N LEU A 165 0.83 -5.12 -26.77
CA LEU A 165 -0.58 -5.28 -26.43
C LEU A 165 -1.02 -4.27 -25.38
N THR A 166 -2.23 -3.76 -25.57
CA THR A 166 -2.93 -2.89 -24.61
C THR A 166 -3.50 -3.68 -23.42
N SER A 167 -3.87 -3.00 -22.34
CA SER A 167 -4.52 -3.66 -21.20
C SER A 167 -5.82 -4.38 -21.58
N ASP A 168 -6.60 -3.84 -22.51
CA ASP A 168 -7.83 -4.47 -22.99
C ASP A 168 -7.55 -5.76 -23.75
N GLU A 169 -6.57 -5.78 -24.63
CA GLU A 169 -6.17 -6.96 -25.40
C GLU A 169 -5.59 -8.07 -24.49
N ILE A 170 -4.79 -7.67 -23.48
CA ILE A 170 -4.25 -8.58 -22.47
C ILE A 170 -5.39 -9.17 -21.63
N ALA A 171 -6.32 -8.33 -21.18
CA ALA A 171 -7.48 -8.76 -20.40
C ALA A 171 -8.33 -9.80 -21.16
N HIS A 172 -8.58 -9.55 -22.45
CA HIS A 172 -9.30 -10.47 -23.30
C HIS A 172 -8.57 -11.82 -23.46
N LYS A 173 -7.25 -11.78 -23.71
CA LYS A 173 -6.44 -13.01 -23.83
C LYS A 173 -6.37 -13.84 -22.57
N LEU A 174 -6.37 -13.19 -21.41
CA LEU A 174 -6.20 -13.84 -20.11
C LEU A 174 -7.51 -14.11 -19.39
N ASN A 175 -8.67 -13.80 -20.01
CA ASN A 175 -10.01 -13.90 -19.41
C ASN A 175 -10.12 -13.17 -18.06
N LEU A 176 -9.56 -11.95 -17.99
CA LEU A 176 -9.59 -11.07 -16.82
C LEU A 176 -10.28 -9.74 -17.17
N SER A 177 -10.58 -8.94 -16.14
CA SER A 177 -11.04 -7.58 -16.37
C SER A 177 -9.87 -6.66 -16.73
N LYS A 178 -10.14 -5.58 -17.48
CA LYS A 178 -9.17 -4.53 -17.77
C LYS A 178 -8.57 -3.97 -16.48
N ASN A 179 -9.41 -3.69 -15.47
CA ASN A 179 -8.99 -3.17 -14.18
C ASN A 179 -7.99 -4.10 -13.48
N THR A 180 -8.22 -5.43 -13.56
CA THR A 180 -7.28 -6.42 -13.03
C THR A 180 -5.92 -6.31 -13.72
N ILE A 181 -5.89 -6.18 -15.06
CA ILE A 181 -4.64 -6.04 -15.81
C ILE A 181 -3.94 -4.71 -15.50
N ASP A 182 -4.68 -3.61 -15.40
CA ASP A 182 -4.10 -2.31 -15.05
C ASP A 182 -3.47 -2.33 -13.65
N THR A 183 -4.14 -2.97 -12.67
CA THR A 183 -3.59 -3.19 -11.33
C THR A 183 -2.33 -4.04 -11.38
N MET A 184 -2.34 -5.17 -12.12
CA MET A 184 -1.16 -6.03 -12.27
C MET A 184 0.01 -5.29 -12.95
N ARG A 185 -0.25 -4.48 -13.98
CA ARG A 185 0.76 -3.64 -14.64
C ARG A 185 1.37 -2.64 -13.67
N LYS A 186 0.52 -1.94 -12.89
CA LYS A 186 0.98 -0.99 -11.85
C LYS A 186 1.91 -1.70 -10.85
N ASN A 187 1.51 -2.88 -10.38
CA ASN A 187 2.31 -3.67 -9.45
C ASN A 187 3.64 -4.16 -10.06
N ILE A 188 3.65 -4.58 -11.32
CA ILE A 188 4.88 -4.98 -12.03
C ILE A 188 5.84 -3.79 -12.14
N LEU A 189 5.36 -2.60 -12.53
CA LEU A 189 6.18 -1.39 -12.60
C LEU A 189 6.80 -1.07 -11.23
N LEU A 190 5.99 -1.09 -10.16
CA LEU A 190 6.47 -0.84 -8.80
C LEU A 190 7.52 -1.86 -8.36
N LYS A 191 7.26 -3.16 -8.53
CA LYS A 191 8.17 -4.26 -8.15
C LYS A 191 9.49 -4.21 -8.90
N SER A 192 9.44 -3.90 -10.20
CA SER A 192 10.63 -3.81 -11.04
C SER A 192 11.43 -2.51 -10.85
N GLY A 193 10.85 -1.51 -10.16
CA GLY A 193 11.41 -0.16 -10.07
C GLY A 193 11.29 0.63 -11.37
N ALA A 194 10.46 0.18 -12.32
CA ALA A 194 10.26 0.86 -13.59
C ALA A 194 9.32 2.05 -13.42
N THR A 195 9.66 3.18 -14.04
CA THR A 195 8.84 4.40 -14.02
C THR A 195 7.72 4.41 -15.06
N ASN A 196 7.85 3.58 -16.10
CA ASN A 196 6.87 3.41 -17.18
C ASN A 196 7.12 2.10 -17.93
N VAL A 197 6.23 1.76 -18.87
CA VAL A 197 6.33 0.50 -19.64
C VAL A 197 7.63 0.43 -20.45
N SER A 198 8.08 1.51 -21.07
CA SER A 198 9.34 1.52 -21.84
C SER A 198 10.55 1.23 -20.94
N HIS A 199 10.56 1.78 -19.70
CA HIS A 199 11.59 1.47 -18.72
C HIS A 199 11.49 0.02 -18.25
N LEU A 200 10.27 -0.51 -18.06
CA LEU A 200 10.05 -1.93 -17.74
C LEU A 200 10.60 -2.84 -18.84
N MET A 201 10.35 -2.53 -20.12
CA MET A 201 10.87 -3.32 -21.25
C MET A 201 12.40 -3.37 -21.26
N ARG A 202 13.05 -2.23 -21.01
CA ARG A 202 14.51 -2.17 -20.86
C ARG A 202 15.02 -3.06 -19.73
N ILE A 203 14.36 -3.01 -18.54
CA ILE A 203 14.72 -3.86 -17.41
C ILE A 203 14.50 -5.34 -17.76
N ALA A 204 13.37 -5.68 -18.37
CA ALA A 204 12.99 -7.03 -18.73
C ALA A 204 14.02 -7.65 -19.72
N PHE A 205 14.47 -6.89 -20.71
CA PHE A 205 15.49 -7.30 -21.63
C PHE A 205 16.85 -7.54 -20.93
N LEU A 206 17.30 -6.58 -20.12
CA LEU A 206 18.57 -6.69 -19.38
C LEU A 206 18.58 -7.84 -18.37
N LYS A 207 17.42 -8.23 -17.85
CA LYS A 207 17.26 -9.33 -16.89
C LYS A 207 16.92 -10.67 -17.56
N GLY A 208 16.76 -10.70 -18.87
CA GLY A 208 16.42 -11.91 -19.63
C GLY A 208 14.99 -12.41 -19.38
N TRP A 209 14.07 -11.53 -18.95
CA TRP A 209 12.64 -11.87 -18.81
C TRP A 209 11.92 -11.92 -20.16
N ILE A 210 12.43 -11.18 -21.14
CA ILE A 210 12.00 -11.19 -22.54
C ILE A 210 13.23 -11.40 -23.43
N THR A 211 13.02 -12.06 -24.55
CA THR A 211 13.98 -12.20 -25.66
C THR A 211 13.48 -11.44 -26.87
N GLU A 212 14.37 -11.11 -27.81
CA GLU A 212 13.98 -10.52 -29.11
C GLU A 212 12.99 -11.38 -29.87
#